data_f895a700c8db0330478e67d3302c2699
#
_entry.id   f895a700c8db0330478e67d3302c2699
#
_cell.length_a   1.000
_cell.length_b   1.000
_cell.length_c   1.000
_cell.angle_alpha   90.00
_cell.angle_beta   90.00
_cell.angle_gamma   90.00
#
_symmetry.space_group_name_H-M   'P 1'
#
loop_
_entity.id
_entity.type
_entity.pdbx_description
1 polymer ?
#
loop_
_entity_poly.entity_id
_entity_poly.type
_entity_poly.pdbx_seq_one_letter_code
_entity_poly.pdbx_strand_id
1 'polypeptide(L)'
;HDASTAPSCASCHVAVSVKRGDKKKIKLEYYNNNCLPTEVHLGYAYQGEVDFSEARRLASCADIVVFCGGLNGLIEKEGRDRPFDLPYGQELLIKELSSVNPNLVVALHAGGGVQMNSWIDKAAAILYLFYPGQEGGRAMAQILSGKVNPSAKLPFTIEKRWEDSPAYGNYDETRDERKVYYREGIFVGYRGYEKKQIQPLFPFGFGLSYTNFHYSGMDVKIVNRKEKKVKVTFTVSNIGNCQGMEIAQLYVRDEESKEERPLKELKGFEKVQLKPGESREVIIELEKDDFQYFSEKRREWVFEPGIFEIHVGTSYKDVRLKKQIKL
;
A
#
# COMPACT_ATOMS: atom_id res chain seq x y z
N HIS A 1 -19.38 -11.39 25.91
CA HIS A 1 -19.36 -10.45 24.78
C HIS A 1 -20.48 -10.84 23.85
N ASP A 2 -21.44 -9.97 23.71
CA ASP A 2 -22.53 -10.10 22.76
C ASP A 2 -21.96 -9.65 21.38
N ALA A 3 -21.76 -10.62 20.47
CA ALA A 3 -21.24 -10.35 19.14
C ALA A 3 -22.33 -9.84 18.18
N SER A 4 -23.50 -9.44 18.72
CA SER A 4 -24.62 -8.91 17.94
C SER A 4 -24.31 -7.58 17.25
N THR A 5 -23.20 -6.92 17.61
CA THR A 5 -22.73 -5.65 17.04
C THR A 5 -21.46 -5.78 16.21
N ALA A 6 -20.99 -7.01 15.93
CA ALA A 6 -19.78 -7.20 15.13
C ALA A 6 -20.06 -7.07 13.64
N PRO A 7 -19.13 -6.45 12.88
CA PRO A 7 -19.20 -6.35 11.43
C PRO A 7 -19.31 -7.72 10.77
N SER A 8 -19.85 -7.77 9.56
CA SER A 8 -20.23 -8.96 8.79
C SER A 8 -19.13 -9.99 8.54
N CYS A 9 -17.92 -9.76 9.01
CA CYS A 9 -16.82 -10.72 9.03
C CYS A 9 -15.89 -10.41 10.21
N ALA A 10 -16.26 -10.87 11.39
CA ALA A 10 -15.38 -10.73 12.54
C ALA A 10 -14.76 -12.08 12.88
N SER A 11 -13.45 -12.14 12.94
CA SER A 11 -12.80 -13.09 13.83
C SER A 11 -12.93 -12.54 15.25
N CYS A 12 -13.81 -13.14 16.05
CA CYS A 12 -13.90 -12.82 17.45
C CYS A 12 -12.90 -13.67 18.24
N HIS A 13 -11.99 -13.03 18.96
CA HIS A 13 -11.09 -13.70 19.87
C HIS A 13 -11.54 -13.44 21.31
N VAL A 14 -11.79 -14.52 22.06
CA VAL A 14 -12.11 -14.42 23.48
C VAL A 14 -11.04 -15.16 24.25
N ALA A 15 -10.32 -14.46 25.13
CA ALA A 15 -9.41 -15.12 26.08
C ALA A 15 -10.21 -15.72 27.23
N VAL A 16 -10.06 -17.01 27.42
CA VAL A 16 -10.72 -17.74 28.52
C VAL A 16 -9.67 -18.44 29.39
N SER A 17 -9.62 -18.08 30.67
CA SER A 17 -8.78 -18.80 31.61
C SER A 17 -9.33 -20.18 31.88
N VAL A 18 -8.52 -21.19 31.63
CA VAL A 18 -8.87 -22.61 31.91
C VAL A 18 -7.73 -23.29 32.65
N LYS A 19 -8.08 -24.15 33.59
CA LYS A 19 -7.15 -25.04 34.30
C LYS A 19 -7.25 -26.45 33.73
N ARG A 20 -6.22 -27.24 33.91
CA ARG A 20 -6.24 -28.66 33.50
C ARG A 20 -7.44 -29.39 34.09
N GLY A 21 -8.27 -29.99 33.25
CA GLY A 21 -9.50 -30.67 33.65
C GLY A 21 -10.75 -29.81 33.65
N ASP A 22 -10.67 -28.49 33.45
CA ASP A 22 -11.85 -27.64 33.31
C ASP A 22 -12.67 -28.04 32.08
N LYS A 23 -13.99 -28.05 32.25
CA LYS A 23 -14.94 -28.17 31.14
C LYS A 23 -15.65 -26.86 30.97
N LYS A 24 -15.48 -26.21 29.83
CA LYS A 24 -16.20 -24.97 29.47
C LYS A 24 -17.24 -25.26 28.39
N LYS A 25 -18.46 -24.79 28.62
CA LYS A 25 -19.52 -24.85 27.61
C LYS A 25 -19.38 -23.62 26.70
N ILE A 26 -19.19 -23.88 25.43
CA ILE A 26 -19.18 -22.83 24.41
C ILE A 26 -20.53 -22.89 23.72
N LYS A 27 -21.19 -21.71 23.57
CA LYS A 27 -22.39 -21.52 22.77
C LYS A 27 -22.01 -20.59 21.60
N LEU A 28 -22.11 -21.11 20.39
CA LEU A 28 -21.94 -20.36 19.17
C LEU A 28 -23.31 -20.20 18.52
N GLU A 29 -23.79 -18.98 18.40
CA GLU A 29 -25.02 -18.63 17.67
C GLU A 29 -24.64 -17.92 16.39
N TYR A 30 -25.16 -18.43 15.29
CA TYR A 30 -24.88 -17.93 13.97
C TYR A 30 -26.19 -17.65 13.24
N TYR A 31 -26.30 -16.45 12.67
CA TYR A 31 -27.43 -16.02 11.87
C TYR A 31 -26.98 -15.72 10.44
N ASN A 32 -27.56 -16.42 9.46
CA ASN A 32 -27.35 -16.15 8.05
C ASN A 32 -28.61 -15.53 7.43
N ASN A 33 -28.56 -14.22 7.21
CA ASN A 33 -29.68 -13.49 6.61
C ASN A 33 -29.63 -13.46 5.07
N ASN A 34 -28.54 -13.93 4.44
CA ASN A 34 -28.28 -13.67 3.02
C ASN A 34 -28.32 -14.90 2.12
N CYS A 35 -28.72 -16.06 2.60
CA CYS A 35 -28.82 -17.32 1.83
C CYS A 35 -27.53 -17.72 1.06
N LEU A 36 -26.38 -17.12 1.36
CA LEU A 36 -25.10 -17.50 0.78
C LEU A 36 -24.44 -18.60 1.62
N PRO A 37 -23.67 -19.51 1.02
CA PRO A 37 -22.89 -20.47 1.78
C PRO A 37 -21.98 -19.75 2.75
N THR A 38 -22.11 -20.02 4.03
CA THR A 38 -21.31 -19.39 5.06
C THR A 38 -20.63 -20.45 5.89
N GLU A 39 -19.35 -20.28 6.12
CA GLU A 39 -18.55 -21.16 6.93
C GLU A 39 -18.28 -20.51 8.27
N VAL A 40 -18.46 -21.27 9.34
CA VAL A 40 -18.07 -20.86 10.69
C VAL A 40 -16.94 -21.76 11.14
N HIS A 41 -15.78 -21.16 11.38
CA HIS A 41 -14.63 -21.87 11.90
C HIS A 41 -14.46 -21.57 13.40
N LEU A 42 -14.54 -22.60 14.23
CA LEU A 42 -14.20 -22.51 15.64
C LEU A 42 -12.82 -23.14 15.84
N GLY A 43 -11.89 -22.33 16.30
CA GLY A 43 -10.56 -22.78 16.68
C GLY A 43 -10.24 -22.40 18.11
N TYR A 44 -9.22 -23.02 18.68
CA TYR A 44 -8.64 -22.59 19.94
C TYR A 44 -7.12 -22.58 19.82
N ALA A 45 -6.51 -21.64 20.54
CA ALA A 45 -5.07 -21.60 20.72
C ALA A 45 -4.77 -21.21 22.17
N TYR A 46 -3.69 -21.76 22.72
CA TYR A 46 -3.22 -21.33 24.04
C TYR A 46 -2.58 -19.94 23.91
N GLN A 47 -3.15 -18.96 24.58
CA GLN A 47 -2.59 -17.62 24.65
C GLN A 47 -1.34 -17.64 25.53
N GLY A 48 -0.18 -17.34 24.96
CA GLY A 48 1.10 -17.28 25.69
C GLY A 48 1.94 -18.56 25.65
N GLU A 49 1.48 -19.63 24.99
CA GLU A 49 2.22 -20.91 24.91
C GLU A 49 2.44 -21.40 23.47
N VAL A 50 2.54 -20.48 22.50
CA VAL A 50 3.04 -20.90 21.19
C VAL A 50 4.54 -21.14 21.32
N ASP A 51 4.93 -22.39 21.23
CA ASP A 51 6.34 -22.76 21.32
C ASP A 51 7.05 -22.49 20.01
N PHE A 52 7.84 -21.44 20.00
CA PHE A 52 8.72 -21.07 18.88
C PHE A 52 10.18 -21.52 19.08
N SER A 53 10.47 -22.35 20.07
CA SER A 53 11.84 -22.75 20.44
C SER A 53 12.62 -23.33 19.27
N GLU A 54 12.01 -24.23 18.50
CA GLU A 54 12.67 -24.82 17.33
C GLU A 54 12.86 -23.81 16.19
N ALA A 55 11.87 -22.95 15.94
CA ALA A 55 12.01 -21.87 14.94
C ALA A 55 13.15 -20.91 15.32
N ARG A 56 13.24 -20.52 16.60
CA ARG A 56 14.33 -19.69 17.13
C ARG A 56 15.68 -20.37 16.98
N ARG A 57 15.78 -21.66 17.35
CA ARG A 57 16.99 -22.44 17.24
C ARG A 57 17.49 -22.50 15.79
N LEU A 58 16.59 -22.77 14.83
CA LEU A 58 16.95 -22.81 13.41
C LEU A 58 17.35 -21.41 12.90
N ALA A 59 16.58 -20.38 13.27
CA ALA A 59 16.85 -19.02 12.87
C ALA A 59 18.20 -18.51 13.40
N SER A 60 18.58 -18.88 14.63
CA SER A 60 19.88 -18.44 15.22
C SER A 60 21.10 -19.02 14.50
N CYS A 61 20.94 -20.13 13.78
CA CYS A 61 22.02 -20.78 13.03
C CYS A 61 22.03 -20.46 11.54
N ALA A 62 21.04 -19.70 11.06
CA ALA A 62 20.91 -19.35 9.65
C ALA A 62 21.59 -18.02 9.34
N ASP A 63 22.18 -17.86 8.16
CA ASP A 63 22.72 -16.58 7.68
C ASP A 63 21.62 -15.58 7.40
N ILE A 64 20.49 -16.04 6.85
CA ILE A 64 19.31 -15.25 6.51
C ILE A 64 18.07 -16.06 6.87
N VAL A 65 17.09 -15.39 7.45
CA VAL A 65 15.76 -15.95 7.73
C VAL A 65 14.73 -15.32 6.81
N VAL A 66 13.92 -16.13 6.13
CA VAL A 66 12.80 -15.67 5.32
C VAL A 66 11.51 -16.12 5.96
N PHE A 67 10.76 -15.19 6.50
CA PHE A 67 9.38 -15.43 6.96
C PHE A 67 8.43 -15.28 5.76
N CYS A 68 7.70 -16.33 5.43
CA CYS A 68 6.65 -16.33 4.42
C CYS A 68 5.29 -16.35 5.12
N GLY A 69 4.53 -15.25 5.02
CA GLY A 69 3.25 -15.12 5.70
C GLY A 69 2.31 -14.12 5.03
N GLY A 70 1.28 -13.74 5.75
CA GLY A 70 0.25 -12.83 5.27
C GLY A 70 -1.14 -13.46 5.26
N LEU A 71 -1.94 -13.09 4.29
CA LEU A 71 -3.33 -13.45 4.15
C LEU A 71 -3.51 -14.51 3.06
N ASN A 72 -4.65 -15.16 3.06
CA ASN A 72 -5.03 -16.14 2.04
C ASN A 72 -6.51 -16.00 1.68
N GLY A 73 -6.98 -16.76 0.71
CA GLY A 73 -8.36 -16.72 0.21
C GLY A 73 -9.43 -17.14 1.24
N LEU A 74 -9.07 -17.65 2.43
CA LEU A 74 -10.02 -17.89 3.51
C LEU A 74 -10.26 -16.62 4.34
N ILE A 75 -9.26 -15.74 4.42
CA ILE A 75 -9.29 -14.53 5.24
C ILE A 75 -9.62 -13.31 4.39
N GLU A 76 -8.97 -13.14 3.24
CA GLU A 76 -9.17 -12.01 2.34
C GLU A 76 -9.91 -12.44 1.08
N LYS A 77 -11.16 -11.99 0.93
CA LYS A 77 -12.07 -12.33 -0.17
C LYS A 77 -12.85 -11.09 -0.60
N GLU A 78 -13.35 -11.09 -1.84
CA GLU A 78 -14.34 -10.14 -2.28
C GLU A 78 -15.61 -10.24 -1.42
N GLY A 79 -16.20 -9.09 -1.08
CA GLY A 79 -17.43 -9.00 -0.29
C GLY A 79 -17.30 -9.43 1.17
N ARG A 80 -16.07 -9.52 1.69
CA ARG A 80 -15.82 -9.90 3.08
C ARG A 80 -14.74 -9.00 3.69
N ASP A 81 -15.12 -8.28 4.75
CA ASP A 81 -14.18 -7.50 5.53
C ASP A 81 -13.22 -8.37 6.33
N ARG A 82 -12.02 -7.90 6.53
CA ARG A 82 -10.99 -8.55 7.33
C ARG A 82 -10.36 -7.59 8.34
N PRO A 83 -9.76 -8.10 9.43
CA PRO A 83 -8.95 -7.29 10.31
C PRO A 83 -7.77 -6.66 9.56
N PHE A 84 -7.30 -5.51 10.05
CA PHE A 84 -6.07 -4.90 9.56
C PHE A 84 -4.82 -5.65 10.03
N ASP A 85 -4.94 -6.38 11.12
CA ASP A 85 -3.86 -7.19 11.70
C ASP A 85 -3.55 -8.44 10.87
N LEU A 86 -2.32 -8.92 11.00
CA LEU A 86 -1.93 -10.23 10.49
C LEU A 86 -2.66 -11.34 11.24
N PRO A 87 -2.86 -12.52 10.60
CA PRO A 87 -3.40 -13.68 11.27
C PRO A 87 -2.64 -14.03 12.56
N TYR A 88 -3.38 -14.55 13.54
CA TYR A 88 -2.83 -14.90 14.85
C TYR A 88 -1.55 -15.74 14.75
N GLY A 89 -0.56 -15.36 15.56
CA GLY A 89 0.74 -16.03 15.63
C GLY A 89 1.79 -15.52 14.65
N GLN A 90 1.41 -14.92 13.52
CA GLN A 90 2.38 -14.44 12.52
C GLN A 90 3.24 -13.29 13.07
N GLU A 91 2.63 -12.30 13.67
CA GLU A 91 3.35 -11.18 14.30
C GLU A 91 4.27 -11.64 15.44
N LEU A 92 3.80 -12.57 16.26
CA LEU A 92 4.60 -13.16 17.33
C LEU A 92 5.82 -13.89 16.76
N LEU A 93 5.62 -14.70 15.72
CA LEU A 93 6.73 -15.42 15.08
C LEU A 93 7.75 -14.46 14.46
N ILE A 94 7.31 -13.39 13.79
CA ILE A 94 8.23 -12.35 13.26
C ILE A 94 9.08 -11.76 14.39
N LYS A 95 8.47 -11.42 15.52
CA LYS A 95 9.17 -10.89 16.71
C LYS A 95 10.17 -11.90 17.28
N GLU A 96 9.79 -13.15 17.40
CA GLU A 96 10.65 -14.21 17.91
C GLU A 96 11.84 -14.48 16.97
N LEU A 97 11.61 -14.57 15.67
CA LEU A 97 12.69 -14.77 14.68
C LEU A 97 13.67 -13.60 14.67
N SER A 98 13.15 -12.36 14.68
CA SER A 98 13.99 -11.15 14.67
C SER A 98 14.83 -11.00 15.95
N SER A 99 14.38 -11.57 17.06
CA SER A 99 15.13 -11.50 18.35
C SER A 99 16.41 -12.32 18.33
N VAL A 100 16.54 -13.30 17.42
CA VAL A 100 17.69 -14.22 17.32
C VAL A 100 18.46 -14.08 16.02
N ASN A 101 17.87 -13.44 14.98
CA ASN A 101 18.55 -13.20 13.71
C ASN A 101 18.15 -11.83 13.13
N PRO A 102 19.10 -10.87 13.01
CA PRO A 102 18.82 -9.55 12.47
C PRO A 102 18.57 -9.55 10.95
N ASN A 103 18.96 -10.59 10.24
CA ASN A 103 18.82 -10.74 8.79
C ASN A 103 17.45 -11.37 8.43
N LEU A 104 16.39 -10.88 9.07
CA LEU A 104 15.02 -11.34 8.81
C LEU A 104 14.42 -10.60 7.59
N VAL A 105 14.06 -11.36 6.57
CA VAL A 105 13.26 -10.90 5.43
C VAL A 105 11.82 -11.35 5.64
N VAL A 106 10.87 -10.42 5.55
CA VAL A 106 9.43 -10.72 5.59
C VAL A 106 8.86 -10.71 4.18
N ALA A 107 8.48 -11.88 3.68
CA ALA A 107 7.77 -12.07 2.42
C ALA A 107 6.27 -12.13 2.70
N LEU A 108 5.56 -11.05 2.38
CA LEU A 108 4.18 -10.81 2.79
C LEU A 108 3.20 -10.94 1.63
N HIS A 109 2.20 -11.81 1.77
CA HIS A 109 1.08 -11.95 0.85
C HIS A 109 -0.14 -11.23 1.43
N ALA A 110 -0.60 -10.19 0.75
CA ALA A 110 -1.84 -9.48 1.08
C ALA A 110 -2.29 -8.64 -0.12
N GLY A 111 -3.58 -8.46 -0.31
CA GLY A 111 -4.15 -7.65 -1.38
C GLY A 111 -4.24 -6.16 -1.04
N GLY A 112 -4.29 -5.83 0.26
CA GLY A 112 -4.36 -4.46 0.78
C GLY A 112 -3.45 -4.26 1.98
N GLY A 113 -3.47 -3.09 2.59
CA GLY A 113 -2.66 -2.76 3.76
C GLY A 113 -2.84 -3.73 4.93
N VAL A 114 -1.79 -3.97 5.68
CA VAL A 114 -1.79 -4.74 6.94
C VAL A 114 -1.00 -4.01 8.01
N GLN A 115 -1.30 -4.29 9.27
CA GLN A 115 -0.60 -3.74 10.42
C GLN A 115 0.84 -4.23 10.46
N MET A 116 1.81 -3.30 10.51
CA MET A 116 3.23 -3.61 10.54
C MET A 116 3.99 -2.89 11.67
N ASN A 117 3.39 -1.90 12.31
CA ASN A 117 4.10 -1.02 13.26
C ASN A 117 4.81 -1.75 14.38
N SER A 118 4.29 -2.89 14.82
CA SER A 118 4.84 -3.63 15.96
C SER A 118 6.09 -4.44 15.63
N TRP A 119 6.39 -4.63 14.32
CA TRP A 119 7.48 -5.49 13.86
C TRP A 119 8.30 -4.92 12.70
N ILE A 120 7.87 -3.84 12.04
CA ILE A 120 8.54 -3.32 10.85
C ILE A 120 10.02 -2.99 11.09
N ASP A 121 10.34 -2.40 12.25
CA ASP A 121 11.71 -2.01 12.62
C ASP A 121 12.61 -3.22 12.92
N LYS A 122 12.03 -4.41 12.96
CA LYS A 122 12.72 -5.67 13.24
C LYS A 122 13.02 -6.48 11.98
N ALA A 123 12.44 -6.12 10.86
CA ALA A 123 12.69 -6.76 9.58
C ALA A 123 13.81 -6.02 8.83
N ALA A 124 14.82 -6.78 8.38
CA ALA A 124 15.88 -6.24 7.53
C ALA A 124 15.34 -5.82 6.15
N ALA A 125 14.34 -6.54 5.64
CA ALA A 125 13.65 -6.22 4.40
C ALA A 125 12.22 -6.76 4.41
N ILE A 126 11.34 -6.10 3.63
CA ILE A 126 9.98 -6.56 3.39
C ILE A 126 9.79 -6.69 1.89
N LEU A 127 9.34 -7.87 1.45
CA LEU A 127 8.92 -8.13 0.08
C LEU A 127 7.39 -8.27 0.06
N TYR A 128 6.70 -7.25 -0.47
CA TYR A 128 5.26 -7.24 -0.57
C TYR A 128 4.83 -7.90 -1.87
N LEU A 129 4.27 -9.11 -1.79
CA LEU A 129 4.08 -10.00 -2.93
C LEU A 129 2.70 -9.93 -3.55
N PHE A 130 1.73 -9.30 -2.90
CA PHE A 130 0.33 -9.39 -3.28
C PHE A 130 -0.13 -10.86 -3.39
N TYR A 131 -0.86 -11.19 -4.44
CA TYR A 131 -1.23 -12.55 -4.80
C TYR A 131 -0.62 -12.91 -6.17
N PRO A 132 0.64 -13.38 -6.19
CA PRO A 132 1.45 -13.46 -7.40
C PRO A 132 1.08 -14.63 -8.34
N GLY A 133 0.07 -15.43 -8.00
CA GLY A 133 -0.39 -16.54 -8.82
C GLY A 133 0.58 -17.73 -8.82
N GLN A 134 0.53 -18.54 -9.89
CA GLN A 134 1.19 -19.84 -9.98
C GLN A 134 2.71 -19.75 -9.84
N GLU A 135 3.35 -18.76 -10.44
CA GLU A 135 4.81 -18.60 -10.46
C GLU A 135 5.36 -17.74 -9.29
N GLY A 136 4.54 -17.45 -8.28
CA GLY A 136 4.90 -16.56 -7.17
C GLY A 136 6.15 -16.98 -6.41
N GLY A 137 6.27 -18.27 -6.09
CA GLY A 137 7.45 -18.79 -5.39
C GLY A 137 8.74 -18.64 -6.22
N ARG A 138 8.65 -18.85 -7.53
CA ARG A 138 9.78 -18.67 -8.45
C ARG A 138 10.17 -17.19 -8.55
N ALA A 139 9.21 -16.30 -8.69
CA ALA A 139 9.45 -14.85 -8.74
C ALA A 139 10.10 -14.35 -7.45
N MET A 140 9.59 -14.77 -6.29
CA MET A 140 10.18 -14.46 -4.99
C MET A 140 11.63 -14.94 -4.89
N ALA A 141 11.91 -16.20 -5.26
CA ALA A 141 13.25 -16.77 -5.20
C ALA A 141 14.24 -16.01 -6.11
N GLN A 142 13.79 -15.57 -7.29
CA GLN A 142 14.62 -14.77 -8.21
C GLN A 142 14.95 -13.39 -7.65
N ILE A 143 14.00 -12.75 -6.97
CA ILE A 143 14.20 -11.45 -6.30
C ILE A 143 15.17 -11.66 -5.12
N LEU A 144 14.90 -12.58 -4.21
CA LEU A 144 15.72 -12.80 -3.03
C LEU A 144 17.16 -13.22 -3.37
N SER A 145 17.36 -13.96 -4.48
CA SER A 145 18.69 -14.32 -4.97
C SER A 145 19.41 -13.22 -5.76
N GLY A 146 18.78 -12.07 -5.98
CA GLY A 146 19.33 -10.99 -6.79
C GLY A 146 19.35 -11.23 -8.29
N LYS A 147 18.75 -12.32 -8.79
CA LYS A 147 18.64 -12.58 -10.24
C LYS A 147 17.71 -11.61 -10.94
N VAL A 148 16.72 -11.12 -10.23
CA VAL A 148 15.78 -10.09 -10.69
C VAL A 148 15.78 -8.95 -9.69
N ASN A 149 16.04 -7.75 -10.18
CA ASN A 149 15.92 -6.53 -9.38
C ASN A 149 14.43 -6.11 -9.33
N PRO A 150 13.82 -5.97 -8.14
CA PRO A 150 12.43 -5.54 -8.02
C PRO A 150 12.25 -4.13 -8.57
N SER A 151 11.11 -3.87 -9.19
CA SER A 151 10.83 -2.58 -9.84
C SER A 151 9.38 -2.12 -9.68
N ALA A 152 8.56 -2.87 -8.98
CA ALA A 152 7.18 -2.50 -8.74
C ALA A 152 7.09 -1.35 -7.72
N LYS A 153 6.03 -0.56 -7.84
CA LYS A 153 5.66 0.50 -6.89
C LYS A 153 4.31 0.17 -6.27
N LEU A 154 4.10 0.55 -5.02
CA LEU A 154 2.82 0.36 -4.34
C LEU A 154 1.71 1.16 -5.03
N PRO A 155 0.61 0.51 -5.46
CA PRO A 155 -0.52 1.18 -6.11
C PRO A 155 -1.50 1.80 -5.12
N PHE A 156 -1.20 1.75 -3.83
CA PHE A 156 -1.97 2.34 -2.74
C PHE A 156 -1.04 2.82 -1.62
N THR A 157 -1.60 3.53 -0.67
CA THR A 157 -0.92 3.97 0.55
C THR A 157 -1.13 2.94 1.64
N ILE A 158 -0.10 2.58 2.40
CA ILE A 158 -0.22 1.71 3.57
C ILE A 158 -0.19 2.57 4.83
N GLU A 159 -1.22 2.46 5.63
CA GLU A 159 -1.42 3.16 6.89
C GLU A 159 -0.46 2.69 7.98
N LYS A 160 -0.16 3.57 8.92
CA LYS A 160 0.43 3.16 10.21
C LYS A 160 -0.61 2.53 11.12
N ARG A 161 -1.82 3.08 11.14
CA ARG A 161 -2.96 2.63 11.95
C ARG A 161 -4.19 2.61 11.06
N TRP A 162 -5.12 1.75 11.36
CA TRP A 162 -6.38 1.65 10.64
C TRP A 162 -7.14 2.99 10.60
N GLU A 163 -7.10 3.73 11.72
CA GLU A 163 -7.76 5.03 11.87
C GLU A 163 -7.15 6.12 10.99
N ASP A 164 -5.96 5.93 10.47
CA ASP A 164 -5.28 6.88 9.59
C ASP A 164 -5.85 6.86 8.16
N SER A 165 -6.62 5.82 7.79
CA SER A 165 -7.26 5.73 6.47
C SER A 165 -8.22 6.89 6.23
N PRO A 166 -8.19 7.57 5.08
CA PRO A 166 -9.16 8.62 4.75
C PRO A 166 -10.61 8.16 4.79
N ALA A 167 -10.87 6.88 4.52
CA ALA A 167 -12.19 6.26 4.51
C ALA A 167 -12.61 5.69 5.88
N TYR A 168 -11.76 5.79 6.91
CA TYR A 168 -12.09 5.29 8.24
C TYR A 168 -13.37 5.93 8.79
N GLY A 169 -14.28 5.09 9.30
CA GLY A 169 -15.57 5.52 9.83
C GLY A 169 -16.64 5.85 8.79
N ASN A 170 -16.36 5.68 7.48
CA ASN A 170 -17.32 5.98 6.42
C ASN A 170 -18.14 4.77 5.95
N TYR A 171 -17.68 3.56 6.25
CA TYR A 171 -18.26 2.35 5.69
C TYR A 171 -19.42 1.76 6.50
N ASP A 172 -19.35 1.76 7.83
CA ASP A 172 -20.27 0.99 8.68
C ASP A 172 -21.33 1.80 9.48
N GLU A 173 -21.34 3.13 9.36
CA GLU A 173 -22.17 3.96 10.24
C GLU A 173 -23.67 3.94 9.93
N THR A 174 -24.08 3.31 8.84
CA THR A 174 -25.44 3.42 8.33
C THR A 174 -26.12 2.08 8.04
N ARG A 175 -25.77 1.04 8.76
CA ARG A 175 -26.37 -0.31 8.59
C ARG A 175 -27.90 -0.30 8.55
N ASP A 176 -28.53 0.53 9.38
CA ASP A 176 -29.99 0.63 9.45
C ASP A 176 -30.59 1.38 8.25
N GLU A 177 -29.81 2.26 7.62
CA GLU A 177 -30.27 3.08 6.48
C GLU A 177 -29.97 2.46 5.12
N ARG A 178 -29.17 1.41 5.05
CA ARG A 178 -28.65 0.83 3.79
C ARG A 178 -28.00 1.86 2.87
N LYS A 179 -27.32 2.86 3.47
CA LYS A 179 -26.61 3.92 2.76
C LYS A 179 -25.14 3.91 3.12
N VAL A 180 -24.29 4.21 2.15
CA VAL A 180 -22.87 4.43 2.35
C VAL A 180 -22.55 5.86 1.96
N TYR A 181 -21.85 6.58 2.84
CA TYR A 181 -21.47 7.97 2.62
C TYR A 181 -19.98 8.06 2.35
N TYR A 182 -19.62 8.51 1.16
CA TYR A 182 -18.24 8.81 0.78
C TYR A 182 -17.83 10.21 1.30
N ARG A 183 -17.71 10.35 2.62
CA ARG A 183 -17.42 11.64 3.28
C ARG A 183 -16.05 12.19 2.93
N GLU A 184 -15.11 11.33 2.54
CA GLU A 184 -13.80 11.71 2.02
C GLU A 184 -13.88 12.40 0.65
N GLY A 185 -14.96 12.21 -0.09
CA GLY A 185 -15.16 12.78 -1.42
C GLY A 185 -14.03 12.38 -2.37
N ILE A 186 -13.41 13.35 -3.04
CA ILE A 186 -12.27 13.12 -3.94
C ILE A 186 -10.94 12.83 -3.23
N PHE A 187 -10.93 12.95 -1.88
CA PHE A 187 -9.71 12.80 -1.08
C PHE A 187 -9.48 11.36 -0.63
N VAL A 188 -9.57 10.42 -1.55
CA VAL A 188 -9.25 9.00 -1.33
C VAL A 188 -7.75 8.74 -1.46
N GLY A 189 -7.26 7.71 -0.79
CA GLY A 189 -5.86 7.29 -0.85
C GLY A 189 -4.89 8.43 -0.52
N TYR A 190 -3.77 8.54 -1.25
CA TYR A 190 -2.72 9.53 -0.98
C TYR A 190 -3.21 10.98 -0.97
N ARG A 191 -4.28 11.30 -1.70
CA ARG A 191 -4.88 12.64 -1.71
C ARG A 191 -5.43 13.02 -0.33
N GLY A 192 -6.07 12.06 0.35
CA GLY A 192 -6.60 12.25 1.70
C GLY A 192 -5.49 12.31 2.76
N TYR A 193 -4.48 11.46 2.65
CA TYR A 193 -3.30 11.52 3.53
C TYR A 193 -2.59 12.86 3.42
N GLU A 194 -2.44 13.38 2.22
CA GLU A 194 -1.80 14.67 1.98
C GLU A 194 -2.63 15.83 2.53
N LYS A 195 -3.94 15.85 2.28
CA LYS A 195 -4.87 16.86 2.81
C LYS A 195 -4.88 16.89 4.34
N LYS A 196 -4.96 15.72 4.97
CA LYS A 196 -4.98 15.59 6.44
C LYS A 196 -3.58 15.67 7.07
N GLN A 197 -2.52 15.81 6.27
CA GLN A 197 -1.11 15.81 6.71
C GLN A 197 -0.72 14.57 7.51
N ILE A 198 -1.34 13.43 7.22
CA ILE A 198 -1.04 12.16 7.87
C ILE A 198 0.18 11.53 7.20
N GLN A 199 1.15 11.08 8.02
CA GLN A 199 2.31 10.36 7.54
C GLN A 199 2.00 8.86 7.43
N PRO A 200 1.91 8.29 6.23
CA PRO A 200 1.67 6.87 6.05
C PRO A 200 2.89 6.04 6.49
N LEU A 201 2.71 4.74 6.61
CA LEU A 201 3.80 3.80 6.75
C LEU A 201 4.58 3.70 5.44
N PHE A 202 3.87 3.43 4.35
CA PHE A 202 4.41 3.47 2.99
C PHE A 202 3.52 4.31 2.09
N PRO A 203 4.06 5.30 1.40
CA PRO A 203 3.27 6.15 0.52
C PRO A 203 2.91 5.44 -0.80
N PHE A 204 1.82 5.86 -1.43
CA PHE A 204 1.50 5.51 -2.82
C PHE A 204 2.70 5.77 -3.73
N GLY A 205 3.00 4.84 -4.60
CA GLY A 205 4.15 4.92 -5.52
C GLY A 205 5.48 4.48 -4.92
N PHE A 206 5.55 4.13 -3.63
CA PHE A 206 6.78 3.67 -2.98
C PHE A 206 7.21 2.29 -3.50
N GLY A 207 8.51 2.11 -3.62
CA GLY A 207 9.14 0.83 -3.95
C GLY A 207 10.64 1.00 -4.10
N LEU A 208 11.40 0.06 -3.54
CA LEU A 208 12.86 0.07 -3.56
C LEU A 208 13.41 -0.75 -4.74
N SER A 209 14.67 -0.53 -5.05
CA SER A 209 15.45 -1.24 -6.05
C SER A 209 16.80 -1.63 -5.44
N TYR A 210 17.48 -2.63 -6.02
CA TYR A 210 18.86 -2.97 -5.65
C TYR A 210 19.89 -2.01 -6.26
N THR A 211 19.43 -1.02 -7.03
CA THR A 211 20.25 0.08 -7.57
C THR A 211 19.64 1.44 -7.22
N ASN A 212 20.37 2.51 -7.49
CA ASN A 212 19.93 3.86 -7.22
C ASN A 212 19.75 4.65 -8.52
N PHE A 213 18.73 5.50 -8.54
CA PHE A 213 18.42 6.33 -9.70
C PHE A 213 18.53 7.82 -9.34
N HIS A 214 19.11 8.58 -10.25
CA HIS A 214 19.21 10.04 -10.17
C HIS A 214 18.34 10.69 -11.24
N TYR A 215 17.66 11.76 -10.85
CA TYR A 215 16.77 12.53 -11.73
C TYR A 215 17.38 13.90 -11.97
N SER A 216 17.41 14.36 -13.21
CA SER A 216 18.02 15.65 -13.59
C SER A 216 17.42 16.23 -14.87
N GLY A 217 17.80 17.48 -15.19
CA GLY A 217 17.56 18.08 -16.51
C GLY A 217 16.09 18.27 -16.86
N MET A 218 15.22 18.59 -15.89
CA MET A 218 13.80 18.78 -16.18
C MET A 218 13.55 20.01 -17.04
N ASP A 219 12.86 19.79 -18.16
CA ASP A 219 12.30 20.85 -18.98
C ASP A 219 10.80 20.66 -19.21
N VAL A 220 10.07 21.78 -19.25
CA VAL A 220 8.61 21.79 -19.43
C VAL A 220 8.27 22.80 -20.51
N LYS A 221 7.75 22.31 -21.64
CA LYS A 221 7.42 23.13 -22.82
C LYS A 221 5.93 23.05 -23.12
N ILE A 222 5.31 24.22 -23.30
CA ILE A 222 3.95 24.30 -23.83
C ILE A 222 4.06 24.13 -25.35
N VAL A 223 3.65 22.93 -25.81
CA VAL A 223 3.72 22.58 -27.25
C VAL A 223 2.58 23.24 -28.02
N ASN A 224 1.38 23.27 -27.42
CA ASN A 224 0.24 23.96 -28.01
C ASN A 224 -0.55 24.65 -26.89
N ARG A 225 -0.49 25.98 -26.88
CA ARG A 225 -1.17 26.80 -25.84
C ARG A 225 -2.69 26.74 -25.95
N LYS A 226 -3.25 26.63 -27.16
CA LYS A 226 -4.69 26.59 -27.41
C LYS A 226 -5.28 25.26 -26.88
N GLU A 227 -4.61 24.16 -27.19
CA GLU A 227 -4.99 22.81 -26.78
C GLU A 227 -4.49 22.43 -25.38
N LYS A 228 -3.69 23.31 -24.74
CA LYS A 228 -3.07 23.04 -23.43
C LYS A 228 -2.16 21.80 -23.42
N LYS A 229 -1.51 21.51 -24.54
CA LYS A 229 -0.53 20.43 -24.64
C LYS A 229 0.80 20.85 -24.07
N VAL A 230 1.30 20.05 -23.12
CA VAL A 230 2.56 20.29 -22.42
C VAL A 230 3.44 19.05 -22.56
N LYS A 231 4.69 19.26 -22.95
CA LYS A 231 5.71 18.22 -22.99
C LYS A 231 6.67 18.41 -21.82
N VAL A 232 6.77 17.38 -20.98
CA VAL A 232 7.71 17.32 -19.87
C VAL A 232 8.83 16.35 -20.22
N THR A 233 10.07 16.81 -20.17
CA THR A 233 11.26 16.00 -20.41
C THR A 233 12.18 16.05 -19.20
N PHE A 234 12.81 14.94 -18.86
CA PHE A 234 13.81 14.85 -17.80
C PHE A 234 14.68 13.62 -18.02
N THR A 235 15.81 13.56 -17.33
CA THR A 235 16.74 12.43 -17.43
C THR A 235 16.68 11.58 -16.17
N VAL A 236 16.60 10.26 -16.34
CA VAL A 236 16.80 9.27 -15.28
C VAL A 236 18.09 8.53 -15.55
N SER A 237 18.97 8.48 -14.55
CA SER A 237 20.28 7.83 -14.63
C SER A 237 20.39 6.74 -13.57
N ASN A 238 20.88 5.57 -13.92
CA ASN A 238 21.24 4.53 -12.96
C ASN A 238 22.65 4.81 -12.41
N ILE A 239 22.71 5.26 -11.16
CA ILE A 239 23.98 5.60 -10.49
C ILE A 239 24.49 4.50 -9.56
N GLY A 240 23.86 3.33 -9.57
CA GLY A 240 24.29 2.17 -8.78
C GLY A 240 25.01 1.12 -9.62
N ASN A 241 25.20 -0.07 -9.04
CA ASN A 241 26.12 -1.09 -9.55
C ASN A 241 25.43 -2.26 -10.29
N CYS A 242 24.09 -2.30 -10.33
CA CYS A 242 23.36 -3.33 -11.05
C CYS A 242 22.28 -2.75 -11.95
N GLN A 243 21.89 -3.52 -12.94
CA GLN A 243 20.78 -3.15 -13.83
C GLN A 243 19.48 -3.09 -13.04
N GLY A 244 18.66 -2.07 -13.30
CA GLY A 244 17.37 -1.91 -12.67
C GLY A 244 16.34 -1.24 -13.57
N MET A 245 15.09 -1.27 -13.11
CA MET A 245 14.01 -0.51 -13.73
C MET A 245 13.48 0.51 -12.72
N GLU A 246 13.25 1.72 -13.18
CA GLU A 246 12.62 2.79 -12.39
C GLU A 246 11.28 3.17 -13.00
N ILE A 247 10.32 3.51 -12.15
CA ILE A 247 9.04 4.10 -12.57
C ILE A 247 9.03 5.55 -12.12
N ALA A 248 9.31 6.43 -13.07
CA ALA A 248 9.22 7.87 -12.85
C ALA A 248 7.76 8.30 -12.88
N GLN A 249 7.30 8.98 -11.84
CA GLN A 249 5.92 9.40 -11.64
C GLN A 249 5.82 10.92 -11.77
N LEU A 250 4.86 11.40 -12.55
CA LEU A 250 4.59 12.80 -12.77
C LEU A 250 3.26 13.19 -12.12
N TYR A 251 3.32 14.21 -11.29
CA TYR A 251 2.16 14.78 -10.60
C TYR A 251 1.96 16.24 -11.02
N VAL A 252 0.71 16.64 -11.12
CA VAL A 252 0.32 18.03 -11.41
C VAL A 252 -0.36 18.61 -10.18
N ARG A 253 0.05 19.81 -9.79
CA ARG A 253 -0.56 20.63 -8.75
C ARG A 253 -1.09 21.91 -9.38
N ASP A 254 -2.32 22.25 -9.09
CA ASP A 254 -2.90 23.56 -9.36
C ASP A 254 -2.68 24.46 -8.13
N GLU A 255 -2.02 25.59 -8.28
CA GLU A 255 -1.71 26.49 -7.15
C GLU A 255 -2.83 27.49 -6.84
N GLU A 256 -3.70 27.75 -7.81
CA GLU A 256 -4.68 28.86 -7.75
C GLU A 256 -6.13 28.38 -7.94
N SER A 257 -6.41 27.09 -7.66
CA SER A 257 -7.76 26.54 -7.86
C SER A 257 -8.84 27.24 -7.02
N LYS A 258 -9.97 27.55 -7.66
CA LYS A 258 -11.13 28.15 -7.00
C LYS A 258 -11.96 27.14 -6.21
N GLU A 259 -11.92 25.89 -6.59
CA GLU A 259 -12.56 24.78 -5.88
C GLU A 259 -11.50 23.96 -5.16
N GLU A 260 -11.90 23.32 -4.07
CA GLU A 260 -10.98 22.50 -3.30
C GLU A 260 -10.53 21.28 -4.12
N ARG A 261 -9.23 21.12 -4.28
CA ARG A 261 -8.58 20.04 -5.04
C ARG A 261 -7.53 19.32 -4.20
N PRO A 262 -7.16 18.08 -4.58
CA PRO A 262 -5.96 17.44 -4.07
C PRO A 262 -4.72 18.32 -4.29
N LEU A 263 -3.79 18.31 -3.34
CA LEU A 263 -2.55 19.10 -3.45
C LEU A 263 -1.76 18.78 -4.73
N LYS A 264 -1.81 17.55 -5.19
CA LYS A 264 -1.31 17.12 -6.49
C LYS A 264 -1.94 15.80 -6.91
N GLU A 265 -1.96 15.54 -8.20
CA GLU A 265 -2.56 14.35 -8.78
C GLU A 265 -1.58 13.68 -9.75
N LEU A 266 -1.47 12.35 -9.67
CA LEU A 266 -0.71 11.57 -10.66
C LEU A 266 -1.38 11.72 -12.03
N LYS A 267 -0.62 12.23 -13.00
CA LYS A 267 -1.08 12.44 -14.38
C LYS A 267 -0.28 11.65 -15.42
N GLY A 268 0.86 11.11 -15.04
CA GLY A 268 1.63 10.26 -15.93
C GLY A 268 2.72 9.50 -15.20
N PHE A 269 3.19 8.44 -15.82
CA PHE A 269 4.36 7.70 -15.37
C PHE A 269 5.03 6.99 -16.53
N GLU A 270 6.32 6.73 -16.39
CA GLU A 270 7.10 5.99 -17.39
C GLU A 270 8.04 5.02 -16.69
N LYS A 271 8.11 3.80 -17.21
CA LYS A 271 9.01 2.75 -16.71
C LYS A 271 10.21 2.61 -17.62
N VAL A 272 11.39 2.87 -17.09
CA VAL A 272 12.65 2.79 -17.82
C VAL A 272 13.58 1.72 -17.26
N GLN A 273 14.21 0.95 -18.14
CA GLN A 273 15.24 -0.03 -17.78
C GLN A 273 16.60 0.56 -18.09
N LEU A 274 17.53 0.52 -17.12
CA LEU A 274 18.84 1.14 -17.21
C LEU A 274 19.92 0.20 -16.66
N LYS A 275 21.00 0.05 -17.42
CA LYS A 275 22.23 -0.58 -16.95
C LYS A 275 23.00 0.38 -16.01
N PRO A 276 23.97 -0.13 -15.20
CA PRO A 276 24.86 0.74 -14.45
C PRO A 276 25.50 1.83 -15.31
N GLY A 277 25.41 3.10 -14.88
CA GLY A 277 25.92 4.25 -15.59
C GLY A 277 25.08 4.72 -16.78
N GLU A 278 24.02 3.99 -17.17
CA GLU A 278 23.15 4.38 -18.27
C GLU A 278 22.19 5.49 -17.83
N SER A 279 21.94 6.41 -18.75
CA SER A 279 20.98 7.50 -18.62
C SER A 279 19.99 7.46 -19.76
N ARG A 280 18.73 7.82 -19.48
CA ARG A 280 17.68 7.92 -20.50
C ARG A 280 16.85 9.17 -20.30
N GLU A 281 16.59 9.87 -21.40
CA GLU A 281 15.59 10.91 -21.43
C GLU A 281 14.19 10.28 -21.39
N VAL A 282 13.38 10.76 -20.46
CA VAL A 282 11.97 10.41 -20.30
C VAL A 282 11.12 11.56 -20.78
N ILE A 283 10.08 11.25 -21.53
CA ILE A 283 9.13 12.20 -22.05
C ILE A 283 7.74 11.81 -21.59
N ILE A 284 7.04 12.73 -20.93
CA ILE A 284 5.64 12.59 -20.56
C ILE A 284 4.88 13.76 -21.16
N GLU A 285 3.85 13.46 -21.93
CA GLU A 285 2.97 14.46 -22.53
C GLU A 285 1.72 14.61 -21.68
N LEU A 286 1.34 15.85 -21.42
CA LEU A 286 0.13 16.21 -20.69
C LEU A 286 -0.81 16.93 -21.65
N GLU A 287 -2.08 16.62 -21.53
CA GLU A 287 -3.15 17.22 -22.30
C GLU A 287 -4.03 18.11 -21.42
N LYS A 288 -5.00 18.79 -22.03
CA LYS A 288 -5.92 19.68 -21.32
C LYS A 288 -6.60 18.99 -20.15
N ASP A 289 -6.97 17.73 -20.30
CA ASP A 289 -7.70 16.96 -19.30
C ASP A 289 -6.88 16.70 -18.02
N ASP A 290 -5.54 16.70 -18.13
CA ASP A 290 -4.64 16.56 -16.98
C ASP A 290 -4.64 17.78 -16.04
N PHE A 291 -5.11 18.93 -16.54
CA PHE A 291 -5.19 20.18 -15.80
C PHE A 291 -6.60 20.53 -15.36
N GLN A 292 -7.62 19.73 -15.75
CA GLN A 292 -9.00 19.95 -15.40
C GLN A 292 -9.37 19.36 -14.04
N TYR A 293 -10.45 19.90 -13.50
CA TYR A 293 -11.21 19.29 -12.40
C TYR A 293 -12.70 19.22 -12.75
N PHE A 294 -13.43 18.34 -12.11
CA PHE A 294 -14.87 18.26 -12.26
C PHE A 294 -15.55 19.25 -11.31
N SER A 295 -16.25 20.25 -11.85
CA SER A 295 -17.02 21.21 -11.06
C SER A 295 -18.41 20.64 -10.78
N GLU A 296 -18.73 20.38 -9.51
CA GLU A 296 -20.07 19.92 -9.11
C GLU A 296 -21.16 20.96 -9.42
N LYS A 297 -20.82 22.25 -9.29
CA LYS A 297 -21.74 23.35 -9.59
C LYS A 297 -22.13 23.43 -11.06
N ARG A 298 -21.14 23.23 -11.95
CA ARG A 298 -21.32 23.28 -13.42
C ARG A 298 -21.70 21.95 -14.00
N ARG A 299 -21.42 20.84 -13.28
CA ARG A 299 -21.55 19.46 -13.75
C ARG A 299 -20.75 19.17 -15.02
N GLU A 300 -19.56 19.74 -15.10
CA GLU A 300 -18.64 19.60 -16.25
C GLU A 300 -17.18 19.62 -15.80
N TRP A 301 -16.29 19.15 -16.69
CA TRP A 301 -14.84 19.29 -16.52
C TRP A 301 -14.42 20.72 -16.87
N VAL A 302 -13.75 21.36 -15.92
CA VAL A 302 -13.35 22.79 -16.02
C VAL A 302 -11.83 22.89 -16.04
N PHE A 303 -11.31 23.65 -17.01
CA PHE A 303 -9.93 24.15 -17.01
C PHE A 303 -9.94 25.59 -16.50
N GLU A 304 -9.16 25.84 -15.46
CA GLU A 304 -8.90 27.21 -14.98
C GLU A 304 -7.50 27.64 -15.40
N PRO A 305 -7.36 28.78 -16.10
CA PRO A 305 -6.03 29.34 -16.36
C PRO A 305 -5.35 29.74 -15.06
N GLY A 306 -4.08 29.40 -14.91
CA GLY A 306 -3.35 29.69 -13.68
C GLY A 306 -1.93 29.15 -13.68
N ILE A 307 -1.33 29.09 -12.51
CA ILE A 307 0.00 28.52 -12.27
C ILE A 307 -0.15 27.06 -11.86
N PHE A 308 0.52 26.18 -12.60
CA PHE A 308 0.60 24.76 -12.29
C PHE A 308 2.03 24.36 -11.94
N GLU A 309 2.21 23.57 -10.91
CA GLU A 309 3.47 22.90 -10.59
C GLU A 309 3.49 21.48 -11.16
N ILE A 310 4.53 21.17 -11.90
CA ILE A 310 4.82 19.82 -12.38
C ILE A 310 5.87 19.21 -11.47
N HIS A 311 5.52 18.10 -10.84
CA HIS A 311 6.39 17.36 -9.92
C HIS A 311 6.76 16.02 -10.55
N VAL A 312 8.04 15.67 -10.55
CA VAL A 312 8.51 14.36 -10.98
C VAL A 312 9.25 13.69 -9.83
N GLY A 313 8.97 12.43 -9.59
CA GLY A 313 9.60 11.70 -8.50
C GLY A 313 9.39 10.20 -8.54
N THR A 314 9.81 9.51 -7.47
CA THR A 314 9.71 8.05 -7.33
C THR A 314 8.41 7.63 -6.62
N SER A 315 7.75 8.56 -5.94
CA SER A 315 6.47 8.41 -5.25
C SER A 315 5.83 9.78 -5.02
N TYR A 316 4.58 9.81 -4.54
CA TYR A 316 3.96 11.10 -4.22
C TYR A 316 4.67 11.87 -3.10
N LYS A 317 5.42 11.21 -2.24
CA LYS A 317 6.22 11.83 -1.17
C LYS A 317 7.66 12.16 -1.59
N ASP A 318 8.24 11.35 -2.46
CA ASP A 318 9.63 11.51 -2.90
C ASP A 318 9.69 12.23 -4.26
N VAL A 319 9.49 13.54 -4.20
CA VAL A 319 9.57 14.43 -5.37
C VAL A 319 11.02 14.84 -5.59
N ARG A 320 11.55 14.57 -6.77
CA ARG A 320 12.95 14.82 -7.17
C ARG A 320 13.13 16.10 -7.98
N LEU A 321 12.16 16.41 -8.84
CA LEU A 321 12.20 17.57 -9.72
C LEU A 321 10.87 18.31 -9.65
N LYS A 322 10.95 19.66 -9.75
CA LYS A 322 9.78 20.54 -9.78
C LYS A 322 9.99 21.66 -10.80
N LYS A 323 8.93 22.02 -11.50
CA LYS A 323 8.92 23.19 -12.38
C LYS A 323 7.51 23.76 -12.47
N GLN A 324 7.40 25.08 -12.46
CA GLN A 324 6.14 25.79 -12.64
C GLN A 324 5.91 26.15 -14.11
N ILE A 325 4.66 26.15 -14.51
CA ILE A 325 4.20 26.64 -15.82
C ILE A 325 2.94 27.48 -15.63
N LYS A 326 2.73 28.43 -16.53
CA LYS A 326 1.49 29.22 -16.60
C LYS A 326 0.72 28.85 -17.86
N LEU A 327 -0.46 28.31 -17.70
CA LEU A 327 -1.36 27.88 -18.76
C LEU A 327 -2.58 28.80 -18.92
#